data_2a99cc8e38e386cb055900a4d1e63de5
#
_entry.id   2a99cc8e38e386cb055900a4d1e63de5
#
_cell.length_a   1.000
_cell.length_b   1.000
_cell.length_c   1.000
_cell.angle_alpha   90.00
_cell.angle_beta   90.00
_cell.angle_gamma   90.00
#
_symmetry.space_group_name_H-M   'P 1'
#
loop_
_entity.id
_entity.type
_entity.pdbx_description
1 polymer ?
#
loop_
_entity_poly.entity_id
_entity_poly.type
_entity_poly.pdbx_seq_one_letter_code
_entity_poly.pdbx_strand_id
1 'polypeptide(L)'
;RKVGSDKIINAIVSQPKQFQSVLYSIILISPQKRQFYTGEIYEVYKNICKQTKFNVLTQRRISDILAELDMLGIINAKIISKGRYGRTREVSLSVEENILIKLREILEKSLHINWIWIYNLLINK
;
A
#
# COMPACT_ATOMS: atom_id res chain seq x y z
N ARG A 1 -7.92 -1.48 18.92
CA ARG A 1 -6.78 -1.97 19.68
C ARG A 1 -5.51 -1.89 18.86
N LYS A 2 -4.50 -1.27 19.40
CA LYS A 2 -3.23 -1.10 18.71
C LYS A 2 -2.39 -2.37 18.78
N VAL A 3 -1.81 -2.72 17.65
CA VAL A 3 -0.87 -3.82 17.56
C VAL A 3 0.53 -3.25 17.73
N GLY A 4 1.38 -3.96 18.46
CA GLY A 4 2.76 -3.51 18.68
C GLY A 4 3.53 -3.43 17.35
N SER A 5 4.45 -2.47 17.28
CA SER A 5 5.19 -2.22 16.06
C SER A 5 5.99 -3.45 15.58
N ASP A 6 6.54 -4.20 16.51
CA ASP A 6 7.32 -5.39 16.15
C ASP A 6 6.46 -6.45 15.48
N LYS A 7 5.23 -6.63 15.94
CA LYS A 7 4.32 -7.58 15.33
C LYS A 7 3.94 -7.18 13.92
N ILE A 8 3.69 -5.89 13.72
CA ILE A 8 3.34 -5.37 12.39
C ILE A 8 4.52 -5.57 11.44
N ILE A 9 5.70 -5.19 11.87
CA ILE A 9 6.90 -5.30 11.04
C ILE A 9 7.16 -6.74 10.67
N ASN A 10 7.09 -7.64 11.65
CA ASN A 10 7.33 -9.07 11.40
C ASN A 10 6.29 -9.64 10.44
N ALA A 11 5.05 -9.23 10.58
CA ALA A 11 3.98 -9.70 9.69
C ALA A 11 4.25 -9.26 8.25
N ILE A 12 4.74 -8.03 8.06
CA ILE A 12 4.97 -7.49 6.72
C ILE A 12 6.21 -8.09 6.08
N VAL A 13 7.28 -8.27 6.85
CA VAL A 13 8.54 -8.80 6.32
C VAL A 13 8.34 -10.22 5.76
N SER A 14 7.43 -10.98 6.35
CA SER A 14 7.17 -12.36 5.91
C SER A 14 6.20 -12.45 4.74
N GLN A 15 5.63 -11.34 4.28
CA GLN A 15 4.65 -11.37 3.19
C GLN A 15 5.34 -11.42 1.82
N PRO A 16 4.64 -11.93 0.79
CA PRO A 16 5.18 -11.91 -0.56
C PRO A 16 5.46 -10.51 -1.05
N LYS A 17 6.37 -10.40 -2.01
CA LYS A 17 6.76 -9.10 -2.57
C LYS A 17 5.57 -8.33 -3.15
N GLN A 18 4.60 -9.03 -3.73
CA GLN A 18 3.41 -8.39 -4.27
C GLN A 18 2.58 -7.70 -3.19
N PHE A 19 2.42 -8.38 -2.05
CA PHE A 19 1.73 -7.81 -0.89
C PHE A 19 2.47 -6.56 -0.41
N GLN A 20 3.78 -6.65 -0.32
CA GLN A 20 4.62 -5.53 0.12
C GLN A 20 4.52 -4.36 -0.84
N SER A 21 4.44 -4.64 -2.15
CA SER A 21 4.31 -3.58 -3.16
C SER A 21 3.00 -2.81 -3.02
N VAL A 22 1.92 -3.50 -2.68
CA VAL A 22 0.63 -2.84 -2.45
C VAL A 22 0.72 -1.92 -1.23
N LEU A 23 1.29 -2.42 -0.14
CA LEU A 23 1.44 -1.59 1.05
C LEU A 23 2.33 -0.39 0.78
N TYR A 24 3.41 -0.58 0.06
CA TYR A 24 4.31 0.51 -0.28
C TYR A 24 3.59 1.58 -1.11
N SER A 25 2.71 1.15 -2.03
CA SER A 25 1.91 2.08 -2.82
C SER A 25 1.03 2.96 -1.93
N ILE A 26 0.42 2.36 -0.92
CA ILE A 26 -0.42 3.10 0.03
C ILE A 26 0.42 4.12 0.80
N ILE A 27 1.60 3.72 1.23
CA ILE A 27 2.50 4.60 1.96
C ILE A 27 2.91 5.80 1.10
N LEU A 28 3.16 5.58 -0.19
CA LEU A 28 3.54 6.67 -1.09
C LEU A 28 2.41 7.66 -1.31
N ILE A 29 1.16 7.22 -1.30
CA ILE A 29 0.01 8.09 -1.50
C ILE A 29 -0.30 8.90 -0.24
N SER A 30 -0.06 8.32 0.92
CA SER A 30 -0.54 8.84 2.19
C SER A 30 -0.12 10.27 2.52
N PRO A 31 1.09 10.75 2.16
CA PRO A 31 1.44 12.14 2.48
C PRO A 31 0.61 13.16 1.73
N GLN A 32 -0.01 12.78 0.62
CA GLN A 32 -0.76 13.70 -0.23
C GLN A 32 -2.25 13.67 0.05
N LYS A 33 -2.74 12.54 0.55
CA LYS A 33 -4.17 12.34 0.79
C LYS A 33 -4.37 11.53 2.06
N ARG A 34 -5.39 11.91 2.84
CA ARG A 34 -5.77 11.13 4.01
C ARG A 34 -6.55 9.87 3.64
N GLN A 35 -7.37 10.01 2.62
CA GLN A 35 -8.24 8.92 2.15
C GLN A 35 -8.01 8.76 0.66
N PHE A 36 -7.95 7.53 0.24
CA PHE A 36 -7.77 7.24 -1.17
C PHE A 36 -8.51 5.96 -1.51
N TYR A 37 -8.65 5.70 -2.79
CA TYR A 37 -9.51 4.63 -3.27
C TYR A 37 -8.70 3.55 -3.98
N THR A 38 -9.30 2.38 -4.12
CA THR A 38 -8.66 1.23 -4.72
C THR A 38 -8.02 1.56 -6.07
N GLY A 39 -8.73 2.34 -6.90
CA GLY A 39 -8.20 2.70 -8.22
C GLY A 39 -6.91 3.49 -8.15
N GLU A 40 -6.82 4.42 -7.20
CA GLU A 40 -5.61 5.22 -7.01
C GLU A 40 -4.44 4.35 -6.57
N ILE A 41 -4.72 3.43 -5.65
CA ILE A 41 -3.71 2.50 -5.16
C ILE A 41 -3.20 1.63 -6.31
N TYR A 42 -4.13 1.15 -7.13
CA TYR A 42 -3.79 0.28 -8.23
C TYR A 42 -2.88 0.97 -9.26
N GLU A 43 -3.13 2.24 -9.54
CA GLU A 43 -2.29 2.99 -10.47
C GLU A 43 -0.85 3.13 -9.98
N VAL A 44 -0.68 3.48 -8.71
CA VAL A 44 0.66 3.58 -8.12
C VAL A 44 1.31 2.21 -8.08
N TYR A 45 0.56 1.20 -7.71
CA TYR A 45 1.06 -0.18 -7.64
C TYR A 45 1.56 -0.66 -9.01
N LYS A 46 0.83 -0.36 -10.08
CA LYS A 46 1.26 -0.74 -11.43
C LYS A 46 2.60 -0.09 -11.79
N ASN A 47 2.79 1.16 -11.39
CA ASN A 47 4.05 1.85 -11.62
C ASN A 47 5.20 1.21 -10.84
N ILE A 48 4.94 0.79 -9.60
CA ILE A 48 5.95 0.11 -8.82
C ILE A 48 6.31 -1.23 -9.45
N CYS A 49 5.32 -1.98 -9.91
CA CYS A 49 5.57 -3.25 -10.60
C CYS A 49 6.41 -3.05 -11.86
N LYS A 50 6.14 -1.97 -12.59
CA LYS A 50 6.90 -1.65 -13.79
C LYS A 50 8.38 -1.44 -13.46
N GLN A 51 8.66 -0.74 -12.37
CA GLN A 51 10.03 -0.44 -11.96
C GLN A 51 10.74 -1.66 -11.36
N THR A 52 10.00 -2.45 -10.59
CA THR A 52 10.57 -3.63 -9.92
C THR A 52 10.50 -4.88 -10.79
N LYS A 53 9.81 -4.79 -11.93
CA LYS A 53 9.64 -5.90 -12.87
C LYS A 53 8.83 -7.06 -12.30
N PHE A 54 7.95 -6.76 -11.36
CA PHE A 54 6.98 -7.72 -10.87
C PHE A 54 5.79 -7.77 -11.82
N ASN A 55 5.15 -8.94 -11.91
CA ASN A 55 3.91 -9.06 -12.66
C ASN A 55 2.78 -8.36 -11.91
N VAL A 56 1.95 -7.62 -12.66
CA VAL A 56 0.83 -6.89 -12.07
C VAL A 56 -0.29 -7.86 -11.72
N LEU A 57 -0.71 -7.85 -10.47
CA LEU A 57 -1.87 -8.64 -10.03
C LEU A 57 -3.16 -7.98 -10.51
N THR A 58 -4.23 -8.77 -10.55
CA THR A 58 -5.55 -8.24 -10.88
C THR A 58 -6.07 -7.33 -9.77
N GLN A 59 -7.04 -6.48 -10.11
CA GLN A 59 -7.67 -5.64 -9.08
C GLN A 59 -8.35 -6.47 -8.00
N ARG A 60 -8.88 -7.63 -8.36
CA ARG A 60 -9.49 -8.52 -7.38
C ARG A 60 -8.48 -8.99 -6.34
N ARG A 61 -7.27 -9.36 -6.80
CA ARG A 61 -6.21 -9.77 -5.87
C ARG A 61 -5.76 -8.62 -5.00
N ILE A 62 -5.72 -7.40 -5.56
CA ILE A 62 -5.38 -6.21 -4.78
C ILE A 62 -6.43 -6.00 -3.69
N SER A 63 -7.70 -6.17 -4.01
CA SER A 63 -8.77 -6.05 -3.01
C SER A 63 -8.59 -7.06 -1.87
N ASP A 64 -8.17 -8.29 -2.20
CA ASP A 64 -7.89 -9.30 -1.18
C ASP A 64 -6.75 -8.86 -0.27
N ILE A 65 -5.71 -8.28 -0.85
CA ILE A 65 -4.57 -7.78 -0.08
C ILE A 65 -5.00 -6.62 0.83
N LEU A 66 -5.84 -5.72 0.32
CA LEU A 66 -6.37 -4.63 1.14
C LEU A 66 -7.16 -5.15 2.33
N ALA A 67 -7.95 -6.20 2.12
CA ALA A 67 -8.69 -6.81 3.22
C ALA A 67 -7.75 -7.39 4.27
N GLU A 68 -6.65 -8.00 3.85
CA GLU A 68 -5.67 -8.53 4.80
C GLU A 68 -4.96 -7.42 5.56
N LEU A 69 -4.61 -6.33 4.88
CA LEU A 69 -3.97 -5.18 5.54
C LEU A 69 -4.90 -4.55 6.57
N ASP A 70 -6.20 -4.54 6.27
CA ASP A 70 -7.21 -4.07 7.21
C ASP A 70 -7.27 -4.98 8.44
N MET A 71 -7.27 -6.29 8.22
CA MET A 71 -7.28 -7.25 9.33
C MET A 71 -6.05 -7.16 10.21
N LEU A 72 -4.92 -6.81 9.62
CA LEU A 72 -3.68 -6.63 10.39
C LEU A 72 -3.64 -5.31 11.15
N GLY A 73 -4.62 -4.44 10.92
CA GLY A 73 -4.69 -3.16 11.61
C GLY A 73 -3.79 -2.08 11.03
N ILE A 74 -3.28 -2.29 9.82
CA ILE A 74 -2.38 -1.33 9.18
C ILE A 74 -3.15 -0.26 8.45
N ILE A 75 -4.29 -0.63 7.87
CA ILE A 75 -5.17 0.32 7.18
C ILE A 75 -6.59 0.16 7.68
N ASN A 76 -7.41 1.16 7.41
CA ASN A 76 -8.86 1.09 7.48
C ASN A 76 -9.36 1.04 6.04
N ALA A 77 -10.11 0.01 5.70
CA ALA A 77 -10.66 -0.11 4.36
C ALA A 77 -12.17 -0.30 4.46
N LYS A 78 -12.91 0.68 3.98
CA LYS A 78 -14.37 0.64 3.97
C LYS A 78 -14.86 0.42 2.56
N ILE A 79 -15.82 -0.46 2.39
CA ILE A 79 -16.48 -0.60 1.11
C ILE A 79 -17.54 0.49 1.00
N ILE A 80 -17.46 1.29 -0.06
CA ILE A 80 -18.43 2.32 -0.33
C ILE A 80 -19.06 2.08 -1.70
N SER A 81 -20.29 2.55 -1.85
CA SER A 81 -21.00 2.43 -3.11
C SER A 81 -20.86 3.74 -3.89
N LYS A 82 -20.56 3.62 -5.18
CA LYS A 82 -20.49 4.78 -6.08
C LYS A 82 -21.65 4.77 -7.07
N GLY A 83 -22.80 4.34 -6.61
CA GLY A 83 -23.98 4.27 -7.44
C GLY A 83 -23.80 3.30 -8.60
N ARG A 84 -24.05 3.77 -9.82
CA ARG A 84 -23.94 2.92 -11.01
C ARG A 84 -22.50 2.48 -11.30
N TYR A 85 -21.52 3.13 -10.69
CA TYR A 85 -20.11 2.78 -10.91
C TYR A 85 -19.63 1.65 -10.01
N GLY A 86 -20.55 1.09 -9.20
CA GLY A 86 -20.24 -0.06 -8.38
C GLY A 86 -19.60 0.28 -7.05
N ARG A 87 -18.95 -0.70 -6.47
CA ARG A 87 -18.34 -0.55 -5.15
C ARG A 87 -16.84 -0.34 -5.27
N THR A 88 -16.32 0.45 -4.33
CA THR A 88 -14.89 0.63 -4.20
C THR A 88 -14.54 0.64 -2.71
N ARG A 89 -13.26 0.56 -2.39
CA ARG A 89 -12.82 0.66 -1.02
C ARG A 89 -12.20 2.03 -0.80
N GLU A 90 -12.60 2.66 0.29
CA GLU A 90 -12.00 3.88 0.77
C GLU A 90 -10.96 3.49 1.81
N VAL A 91 -9.72 3.87 1.60
CA VAL A 91 -8.58 3.39 2.39
C VAL A 91 -7.90 4.55 3.09
N SER A 92 -7.51 4.33 4.34
CA SER A 92 -6.68 5.26 5.09
C SER A 92 -5.72 4.45 5.94
N LEU A 93 -4.56 5.05 6.26
CA LEU A 93 -3.59 4.40 7.15
C LEU A 93 -4.04 4.53 8.58
N SER A 94 -3.85 3.47 9.37
CA SER A 94 -4.20 3.50 10.79
C SER A 94 -3.01 3.24 11.72
N VAL A 95 -1.79 3.22 11.18
CA VAL A 95 -0.59 3.08 12.01
C VAL A 95 -0.03 4.45 12.34
N GLU A 96 0.71 4.51 13.43
CA GLU A 96 1.37 5.73 13.85
C GLU A 96 2.51 6.09 12.90
N GLU A 97 2.84 7.38 12.87
CA GLU A 97 3.83 7.87 11.92
C GLU A 97 5.21 7.24 12.09
N ASN A 98 5.63 6.99 13.33
CA ASN A 98 6.91 6.36 13.57
C ASN A 98 6.96 4.92 13.03
N ILE A 99 5.84 4.20 13.11
CA ILE A 99 5.76 2.86 12.54
C ILE A 99 5.77 2.95 11.02
N LEU A 100 5.09 3.95 10.48
CA LEU A 100 5.02 4.16 9.04
C LEU A 100 6.40 4.40 8.45
N ILE A 101 7.23 5.20 9.11
CA ILE A 101 8.58 5.47 8.67
C ILE A 101 9.41 4.18 8.64
N LYS A 102 9.29 3.36 9.68
CA LYS A 102 10.00 2.09 9.74
C LYS A 102 9.55 1.13 8.65
N LEU A 103 8.24 1.06 8.42
CA LEU A 103 7.70 0.21 7.37
C LEU A 103 8.22 0.64 6.01
N ARG A 104 8.25 1.92 5.75
CA ARG A 104 8.74 2.46 4.50
C ARG A 104 10.18 2.04 4.24
N GLU A 105 11.03 2.20 5.24
CA GLU A 105 12.45 1.83 5.11
C GLU A 105 12.62 0.34 4.85
N ILE A 106 11.88 -0.47 5.58
CA ILE A 106 11.95 -1.93 5.43
C ILE A 106 11.48 -2.35 4.04
N LEU A 107 10.38 -1.75 3.58
CA LEU A 107 9.83 -2.09 2.27
C LEU A 107 10.77 -1.66 1.14
N GLU A 108 11.41 -0.51 1.28
CA GLU A 108 12.35 -0.05 0.27
C GLU A 108 13.52 -1.02 0.14
N LYS A 109 14.01 -1.52 1.25
CA LYS A 109 15.08 -2.52 1.23
C LYS A 109 14.58 -3.84 0.65
N SER A 110 13.44 -4.30 1.11
CA SER A 110 12.88 -5.59 0.67
C SER A 110 12.58 -5.61 -0.82
N LEU A 111 12.08 -4.50 -1.34
CA LEU A 111 11.69 -4.39 -2.75
C LEU A 111 12.82 -3.89 -3.63
N HIS A 112 13.97 -3.57 -3.05
CA HIS A 112 15.12 -3.01 -3.77
C HIS A 112 14.76 -1.74 -4.53
N ILE A 113 14.05 -0.85 -3.83
CA ILE A 113 13.57 0.40 -4.41
C ILE A 113 14.60 1.48 -4.20
N ASN A 114 14.94 2.17 -5.29
CA ASN A 114 15.88 3.28 -5.26
C ASN A 114 15.10 4.56 -5.03
N TRP A 115 15.57 5.37 -4.08
CA TRP A 115 14.95 6.66 -3.76
C TRP A 115 14.86 7.58 -4.97
N ILE A 116 15.87 7.55 -5.84
CA ILE A 116 15.92 8.44 -6.99
C ILE A 116 14.74 8.21 -7.94
N TRP A 117 14.43 6.96 -8.26
CA TRP A 117 13.34 6.71 -9.18
C TRP A 117 11.96 6.89 -8.51
N ILE A 118 11.88 6.74 -7.19
CA ILE A 118 10.67 7.10 -6.47
C ILE A 118 10.41 8.59 -6.60
N TYR A 119 11.44 9.41 -6.43
CA TYR A 119 11.33 10.84 -6.61
C TYR A 119 10.85 11.17 -8.03
N ASN A 120 11.45 10.53 -9.02
CA ASN A 120 11.05 10.74 -10.41
C ASN A 120 9.60 10.31 -10.66
N LEU A 121 9.17 9.23 -10.05
CA LEU A 121 7.81 8.74 -10.16
C LEU A 121 6.81 9.77 -9.65
N LEU A 122 7.11 10.40 -8.52
CA LEU A 122 6.20 11.39 -7.91
C LEU A 122 6.20 12.72 -8.64
N ILE A 123 7.33 13.09 -9.23
CA ILE A 123 7.48 14.38 -9.90
C ILE A 123 6.93 14.34 -11.32
N ASN A 124 7.12 13.24 -12.02
CA ASN A 124 6.80 13.13 -13.45
C ASN A 124 5.43 12.51 -13.71
N LYS A 125 4.51 12.77 -12.84
CA LYS A 125 3.13 12.28 -13.05
C LYS A 125 2.41 13.11 -14.08
#